data_86394468efd6be641289626c2c036abf
#
_entry.id   86394468efd6be641289626c2c036abf
#
_cell.length_a   1.000
_cell.length_b   1.000
_cell.length_c   1.000
_cell.angle_alpha   90.00
_cell.angle_beta   90.00
_cell.angle_gamma   90.00
#
_symmetry.space_group_name_H-M   'P 1'
#
loop_
_entity.id
_entity.type
_entity.pdbx_description
1 polymer ?
#
loop_
_entity_poly.entity_id
_entity_poly.type
_entity_poly.pdbx_seq_one_letter_code
_entity_poly.pdbx_strand_id
1 'polypeptide(L)'
;MFSNRIIRRAALTVAVTAAVLPLAAAGPALAAGSSAHHAPAGVAAAHSTTLGAVQRVDTFYNAYIDAVRVDDFATADKLRAEYLSSAAQADVESWEEANHANGILHAQDVPDGATAVYEETAAGTVYLHVDLKWGSDTSTVLVRYSNVDQVITGISDPS
;
A
#
# COMPACT_ATOMS: atom_id res chain seq x y z
N MET A 1 31.69 -25.16 -25.40
CA MET A 1 31.14 -24.22 -26.41
C MET A 1 30.28 -23.20 -25.69
N PHE A 2 30.83 -22.02 -25.47
CA PHE A 2 30.15 -20.92 -24.75
C PHE A 2 29.54 -19.98 -25.78
N SER A 3 28.23 -19.83 -25.77
CA SER A 3 27.51 -18.81 -26.60
C SER A 3 27.18 -17.60 -25.77
N ASN A 4 27.95 -16.56 -25.99
CA ASN A 4 27.78 -15.21 -25.45
C ASN A 4 26.63 -14.51 -26.20
N ARG A 5 25.51 -14.22 -25.57
CA ARG A 5 24.46 -13.31 -26.14
C ARG A 5 24.59 -11.93 -25.52
N ILE A 6 25.08 -11.03 -26.35
CA ILE A 6 25.18 -9.60 -26.09
C ILE A 6 23.79 -8.98 -26.14
N ILE A 7 23.30 -8.45 -25.02
CA ILE A 7 22.04 -7.68 -24.95
C ILE A 7 22.38 -6.22 -25.20
N ARG A 8 21.92 -5.69 -26.33
CA ARG A 8 22.04 -4.27 -26.71
C ARG A 8 21.04 -3.44 -25.88
N ARG A 9 21.57 -2.49 -25.11
CA ARG A 9 20.78 -1.47 -24.43
C ARG A 9 20.34 -0.41 -25.44
N ALA A 10 19.00 -0.23 -25.58
CA ALA A 10 18.41 0.89 -26.31
C ALA A 10 18.23 2.06 -25.32
N ALA A 11 18.88 3.18 -25.60
CA ALA A 11 18.69 4.43 -24.86
C ALA A 11 17.47 5.15 -25.43
N LEU A 12 16.46 5.44 -24.61
CA LEU A 12 15.31 6.26 -24.98
C LEU A 12 15.56 7.69 -24.49
N THR A 13 15.71 8.60 -25.44
CA THR A 13 15.88 10.05 -25.19
C THR A 13 14.50 10.68 -25.11
N VAL A 14 14.14 11.26 -23.96
CA VAL A 14 12.88 12.02 -23.79
C VAL A 14 13.20 13.51 -23.99
N ALA A 15 12.58 14.12 -25.00
CA ALA A 15 12.65 15.55 -25.28
C ALA A 15 11.67 16.31 -24.36
N VAL A 16 12.21 17.30 -23.62
CA VAL A 16 11.42 18.21 -22.80
C VAL A 16 11.01 19.41 -23.65
N THR A 17 9.72 19.57 -23.89
CA THR A 17 9.14 20.75 -24.54
C THR A 17 8.69 21.75 -23.48
N ALA A 18 9.33 22.92 -23.43
CA ALA A 18 8.94 24.04 -22.59
C ALA A 18 7.76 24.79 -23.22
N ALA A 19 6.63 24.88 -22.54
CA ALA A 19 5.48 25.70 -22.91
C ALA A 19 5.56 27.05 -22.20
N VAL A 20 5.60 28.14 -22.99
CA VAL A 20 5.59 29.53 -22.55
C VAL A 20 4.12 29.96 -22.32
N LEU A 21 3.79 30.48 -21.14
CA LEU A 21 2.49 31.04 -20.82
C LEU A 21 2.45 32.57 -21.15
N PRO A 22 1.36 33.08 -21.73
CA PRO A 22 1.15 34.51 -21.86
C PRO A 22 0.59 35.14 -20.59
N LEU A 23 1.13 36.26 -20.19
CA LEU A 23 0.71 37.16 -19.14
C LEU A 23 -0.49 37.96 -19.64
N ALA A 24 -1.65 37.84 -19.03
CA ALA A 24 -2.81 38.71 -19.27
C ALA A 24 -3.16 39.52 -18.02
N ALA A 25 -3.39 40.81 -18.27
CA ALA A 25 -3.45 41.87 -17.30
C ALA A 25 -4.76 41.99 -16.49
N ALA A 26 -4.63 42.69 -15.40
CA ALA A 26 -5.52 43.09 -14.33
C ALA A 26 -6.92 43.61 -14.70
N GLY A 27 -7.91 43.26 -13.82
CA GLY A 27 -9.12 44.02 -13.57
C GLY A 27 -9.56 43.81 -12.09
N PRO A 28 -9.87 44.89 -11.31
CA PRO A 28 -10.32 44.72 -9.94
C PRO A 28 -11.80 44.41 -9.92
N ALA A 29 -12.16 43.17 -9.58
CA ALA A 29 -13.52 42.81 -9.21
C ALA A 29 -13.65 42.71 -7.70
N LEU A 30 -14.42 43.60 -7.10
CA LEU A 30 -14.92 43.52 -5.73
C LEU A 30 -15.83 42.28 -5.63
N ALA A 31 -15.37 41.22 -5.02
CA ALA A 31 -16.18 40.06 -4.72
C ALA A 31 -16.40 39.95 -3.22
N ALA A 32 -17.67 39.87 -2.86
CA ALA A 32 -18.20 39.65 -1.54
C ALA A 32 -17.59 38.43 -0.85
N GLY A 33 -17.35 38.57 0.47
CA GLY A 33 -16.76 37.52 1.29
C GLY A 33 -17.60 36.27 1.36
N SER A 34 -17.04 35.18 0.80
CA SER A 34 -17.34 33.83 1.21
C SER A 34 -16.17 33.39 2.07
N SER A 35 -16.38 33.28 3.38
CA SER A 35 -15.42 32.68 4.30
C SER A 35 -15.36 31.17 4.02
N ALA A 36 -14.69 30.79 2.94
CA ALA A 36 -14.27 29.40 2.74
C ALA A 36 -13.25 29.10 3.84
N HIS A 37 -13.62 28.32 4.83
CA HIS A 37 -12.70 27.73 5.80
C HIS A 37 -11.78 26.80 4.99
N HIS A 38 -10.68 27.31 4.52
CA HIS A 38 -9.61 26.50 3.98
C HIS A 38 -9.02 25.72 5.16
N ALA A 39 -9.29 24.42 5.21
CA ALA A 39 -8.53 23.52 6.07
C ALA A 39 -7.04 23.73 5.74
N PRO A 40 -6.14 23.82 6.72
CA PRO A 40 -4.73 24.01 6.47
C PRO A 40 -4.20 22.89 5.56
N ALA A 41 -3.44 23.25 4.54
CA ALA A 41 -2.97 22.33 3.50
C ALA A 41 -2.29 21.05 4.06
N GLY A 42 -1.67 21.14 5.25
CA GLY A 42 -1.08 20.02 5.96
C GLY A 42 -2.08 18.95 6.40
N VAL A 43 -3.30 19.34 6.79
CA VAL A 43 -4.35 18.39 7.22
C VAL A 43 -4.91 17.65 6.01
N ALA A 44 -5.11 18.33 4.89
CA ALA A 44 -5.58 17.69 3.65
C ALA A 44 -4.55 16.70 3.08
N ALA A 45 -3.26 17.02 3.12
CA ALA A 45 -2.19 16.12 2.71
C ALA A 45 -2.10 14.87 3.60
N ALA A 46 -2.20 15.03 4.92
CA ALA A 46 -2.17 13.92 5.87
C ALA A 46 -3.36 12.94 5.65
N HIS A 47 -4.57 13.47 5.42
CA HIS A 47 -5.74 12.65 5.12
C HIS A 47 -5.58 11.87 3.80
N SER A 48 -5.05 12.51 2.76
CA SER A 48 -4.82 11.84 1.46
C SER A 48 -3.82 10.69 1.57
N THR A 49 -2.76 10.87 2.36
CA THR A 49 -1.72 9.86 2.59
C THR A 49 -2.28 8.66 3.38
N THR A 50 -3.07 8.93 4.41
CA THR A 50 -3.72 7.88 5.22
C THR A 50 -4.72 7.07 4.40
N LEU A 51 -5.57 7.73 3.60
CA LEU A 51 -6.51 7.04 2.71
C LEU A 51 -5.78 6.17 1.68
N GLY A 52 -4.64 6.64 1.15
CA GLY A 52 -3.79 5.88 0.24
C GLY A 52 -3.21 4.62 0.88
N ALA A 53 -2.77 4.71 2.14
CA ALA A 53 -2.27 3.56 2.90
C ALA A 53 -3.37 2.51 3.13
N VAL A 54 -4.55 2.93 3.60
CA VAL A 54 -5.71 2.04 3.79
C VAL A 54 -6.05 1.31 2.50
N GLN A 55 -6.22 2.05 1.39
CA GLN A 55 -6.57 1.47 0.11
C GLN A 55 -5.51 0.49 -0.40
N ARG A 56 -4.22 0.81 -0.22
CA ARG A 56 -3.14 -0.06 -0.68
C ARG A 56 -3.06 -1.36 0.12
N VAL A 57 -3.23 -1.29 1.44
CA VAL A 57 -3.28 -2.47 2.30
C VAL A 57 -4.53 -3.32 2.01
N ASP A 58 -5.69 -2.68 1.87
CA ASP A 58 -6.94 -3.37 1.51
C ASP A 58 -6.82 -4.10 0.16
N THR A 59 -6.27 -3.43 -0.85
CA THR A 59 -6.01 -4.02 -2.17
C THR A 59 -5.08 -5.22 -2.08
N PHE A 60 -3.98 -5.11 -1.32
CA PHE A 60 -3.04 -6.20 -1.12
C PHE A 60 -3.71 -7.43 -0.50
N TYR A 61 -4.41 -7.26 0.63
CA TYR A 61 -5.01 -8.38 1.33
C TYR A 61 -6.07 -9.09 0.48
N ASN A 62 -6.96 -8.37 -0.18
CA ASN A 62 -7.99 -8.99 -1.01
C ASN A 62 -7.39 -9.70 -2.24
N ALA A 63 -6.41 -9.10 -2.92
CA ALA A 63 -5.72 -9.74 -4.04
C ALA A 63 -4.93 -10.99 -3.59
N TYR A 64 -4.28 -10.93 -2.42
CA TYR A 64 -3.56 -12.06 -1.83
C TYR A 64 -4.49 -13.21 -1.46
N ILE A 65 -5.61 -12.92 -0.80
CA ILE A 65 -6.66 -13.88 -0.46
C ILE A 65 -7.19 -14.57 -1.72
N ASP A 66 -7.48 -13.80 -2.77
CA ASP A 66 -7.97 -14.34 -4.03
C ASP A 66 -6.95 -15.27 -4.71
N ALA A 67 -5.67 -14.91 -4.70
CA ALA A 67 -4.61 -15.75 -5.24
C ALA A 67 -4.44 -17.06 -4.46
N VAL A 68 -4.39 -17.00 -3.12
CA VAL A 68 -4.25 -18.19 -2.26
C VAL A 68 -5.48 -19.11 -2.36
N ARG A 69 -6.68 -18.54 -2.49
CA ARG A 69 -7.93 -19.31 -2.61
C ARG A 69 -7.98 -20.22 -3.84
N VAL A 70 -7.29 -19.83 -4.91
CA VAL A 70 -7.21 -20.61 -6.16
C VAL A 70 -5.86 -21.30 -6.35
N ASP A 71 -5.06 -21.40 -5.30
CA ASP A 71 -3.72 -22.00 -5.29
C ASP A 71 -2.73 -21.34 -6.28
N ASP A 72 -2.94 -20.05 -6.64
CA ASP A 72 -2.00 -19.26 -7.45
C ASP A 72 -0.89 -18.67 -6.58
N PHE A 73 -0.01 -19.55 -6.09
CA PHE A 73 1.11 -19.17 -5.24
C PHE A 73 2.11 -18.26 -5.96
N ALA A 74 2.22 -18.35 -7.29
CA ALA A 74 3.11 -17.46 -8.06
C ALA A 74 2.63 -16.00 -8.04
N THR A 75 1.32 -15.76 -8.05
CA THR A 75 0.74 -14.43 -7.87
C THR A 75 0.84 -13.98 -6.41
N ALA A 76 0.60 -14.86 -5.44
CA ALA A 76 0.77 -14.56 -4.02
C ALA A 76 2.21 -14.12 -3.69
N ASP A 77 3.24 -14.80 -4.21
CA ASP A 77 4.65 -14.44 -4.04
C ASP A 77 4.99 -13.07 -4.67
N LYS A 78 4.45 -12.77 -5.85
CA LYS A 78 4.61 -11.45 -6.48
C LYS A 78 3.99 -10.34 -5.65
N LEU A 79 2.82 -10.57 -5.09
CA LEU A 79 2.16 -9.61 -4.18
C LEU A 79 2.99 -9.38 -2.92
N ARG A 80 3.54 -10.44 -2.30
CA ARG A 80 4.47 -10.29 -1.16
C ARG A 80 5.68 -9.43 -1.56
N ALA A 81 6.29 -9.70 -2.71
CA ALA A 81 7.46 -8.96 -3.18
C ALA A 81 7.15 -7.49 -3.52
N GLU A 82 5.96 -7.18 -4.00
CA GLU A 82 5.55 -5.82 -4.37
C GLU A 82 5.12 -4.98 -3.17
N TYR A 83 4.43 -5.60 -2.20
CA TYR A 83 3.75 -4.85 -1.12
C TYR A 83 4.49 -4.90 0.21
N LEU A 84 5.38 -5.85 0.46
CA LEU A 84 6.12 -5.98 1.71
C LEU A 84 7.58 -5.53 1.56
N SER A 85 8.11 -4.89 2.59
CA SER A 85 9.55 -4.68 2.70
C SER A 85 10.28 -6.02 2.87
N SER A 86 11.57 -6.09 2.52
CA SER A 86 12.36 -7.32 2.70
C SER A 86 12.39 -7.80 4.15
N ALA A 87 12.40 -6.87 5.11
CA ALA A 87 12.33 -7.21 6.54
C ALA A 87 10.98 -7.85 6.90
N ALA A 88 9.86 -7.27 6.42
CA ALA A 88 8.54 -7.84 6.66
C ALA A 88 8.36 -9.21 6.00
N GLN A 89 8.96 -9.44 4.83
CA GLN A 89 8.95 -10.76 4.19
C GLN A 89 9.68 -11.79 5.07
N ALA A 90 10.87 -11.47 5.57
CA ALA A 90 11.62 -12.36 6.46
C ALA A 90 10.89 -12.65 7.79
N ASP A 91 10.21 -11.62 8.37
CA ASP A 91 9.40 -11.79 9.56
C ASP A 91 8.19 -12.73 9.30
N VAL A 92 7.52 -12.58 8.15
CA VAL A 92 6.43 -13.46 7.71
C VAL A 92 6.92 -14.90 7.52
N GLU A 93 8.03 -15.11 6.82
CA GLU A 93 8.62 -16.45 6.64
C GLU A 93 8.97 -17.11 7.98
N SER A 94 9.59 -16.37 8.90
CA SER A 94 9.92 -16.86 10.25
C SER A 94 8.66 -17.23 11.04
N TRP A 95 7.59 -16.45 10.92
CA TRP A 95 6.31 -16.73 11.57
C TRP A 95 5.66 -17.99 10.98
N GLU A 96 5.70 -18.16 9.63
CA GLU A 96 5.19 -19.33 8.92
C GLU A 96 5.90 -20.62 9.35
N GLU A 97 7.24 -20.58 9.48
CA GLU A 97 8.03 -21.72 9.96
C GLU A 97 7.65 -22.11 11.40
N ALA A 98 7.42 -21.13 12.27
CA ALA A 98 7.10 -21.36 13.68
C ALA A 98 5.67 -21.86 13.89
N ASN A 99 4.71 -21.41 13.07
CA ASN A 99 3.28 -21.64 13.28
C ASN A 99 2.65 -22.64 12.29
N HIS A 100 3.36 -23.02 11.25
CA HIS A 100 2.87 -23.90 10.18
C HIS A 100 1.56 -23.41 9.57
N ALA A 101 1.44 -22.09 9.38
CA ALA A 101 0.27 -21.39 8.88
C ALA A 101 0.68 -20.22 7.97
N ASN A 102 -0.25 -19.61 7.28
CA ASN A 102 0.01 -18.46 6.39
C ASN A 102 0.33 -17.21 7.22
N GLY A 103 1.54 -16.66 7.07
CA GLY A 103 2.04 -15.53 7.86
C GLY A 103 1.50 -14.16 7.44
N ILE A 104 0.80 -14.05 6.32
CA ILE A 104 0.04 -12.84 5.94
C ILE A 104 -1.32 -12.83 6.64
N LEU A 105 -1.95 -14.01 6.73
CA LEU A 105 -3.31 -14.17 7.26
C LEU A 105 -3.32 -14.56 8.75
N HIS A 106 -2.17 -14.96 9.29
CA HIS A 106 -2.03 -15.56 10.62
C HIS A 106 -3.05 -16.70 10.85
N ALA A 107 -3.26 -17.51 9.81
CA ALA A 107 -4.25 -18.57 9.78
C ALA A 107 -3.84 -19.73 8.87
N GLN A 108 -4.42 -20.92 9.10
CA GLN A 108 -4.23 -22.09 8.23
C GLN A 108 -5.23 -22.10 7.06
N ASP A 109 -6.42 -21.56 7.27
CA ASP A 109 -7.47 -21.46 6.26
C ASP A 109 -7.43 -20.11 5.56
N VAL A 110 -8.20 -19.96 4.46
CA VAL A 110 -8.31 -18.76 3.65
C VAL A 110 -9.60 -18.02 3.96
N PRO A 111 -9.56 -16.75 4.41
CA PRO A 111 -10.78 -15.98 4.73
C PRO A 111 -11.59 -15.64 3.46
N ASP A 112 -12.85 -15.24 3.65
CA ASP A 112 -13.75 -14.82 2.57
C ASP A 112 -13.35 -13.47 1.97
N GLY A 113 -12.65 -12.63 2.72
CA GLY A 113 -12.16 -11.32 2.32
C GLY A 113 -11.52 -10.58 3.49
N ALA A 114 -11.04 -9.38 3.22
CA ALA A 114 -10.41 -8.52 4.21
C ALA A 114 -10.93 -7.10 4.13
N THR A 115 -10.80 -6.34 5.22
CA THR A 115 -11.06 -4.90 5.27
C THR A 115 -9.98 -4.22 6.11
N ALA A 116 -9.20 -3.33 5.48
CA ALA A 116 -8.20 -2.55 6.19
C ALA A 116 -8.84 -1.33 6.85
N VAL A 117 -8.55 -1.11 8.12
CA VAL A 117 -9.07 0.00 8.93
C VAL A 117 -7.90 0.77 9.53
N TYR A 118 -7.94 2.09 9.38
CA TYR A 118 -6.94 2.99 9.96
C TYR A 118 -7.05 3.04 11.48
N GLU A 119 -5.92 3.01 12.15
CA GLU A 119 -5.82 3.14 13.60
C GLU A 119 -5.15 4.47 13.97
N GLU A 120 -3.88 4.63 13.59
CA GLU A 120 -3.11 5.85 13.87
C GLU A 120 -1.96 6.06 12.87
N THR A 121 -1.33 7.23 12.94
CA THR A 121 -0.07 7.52 12.25
C THR A 121 0.94 8.09 13.22
N ALA A 122 2.11 7.47 13.30
CA ALA A 122 3.22 7.92 14.13
C ALA A 122 4.54 7.81 13.37
N ALA A 123 5.34 8.89 13.39
CA ALA A 123 6.69 8.95 12.81
C ALA A 123 6.80 8.44 11.35
N GLY A 124 5.79 8.72 10.52
CA GLY A 124 5.77 8.31 9.11
C GLY A 124 5.26 6.89 8.86
N THR A 125 4.93 6.16 9.92
CA THR A 125 4.28 4.84 9.85
C THR A 125 2.79 4.99 10.07
N VAL A 126 1.99 4.36 9.21
CA VAL A 126 0.55 4.18 9.40
C VAL A 126 0.34 2.82 10.05
N TYR A 127 -0.40 2.81 11.14
CA TYR A 127 -0.86 1.61 11.82
C TYR A 127 -2.29 1.34 11.39
N LEU A 128 -2.53 0.11 10.97
CA LEU A 128 -3.85 -0.37 10.55
C LEU A 128 -4.13 -1.69 11.25
N HIS A 129 -5.39 -1.99 11.43
CA HIS A 129 -5.80 -3.37 11.59
C HIS A 129 -6.53 -3.85 10.34
N VAL A 130 -6.38 -5.13 10.04
CA VAL A 130 -7.05 -5.77 8.91
C VAL A 130 -7.98 -6.84 9.45
N ASP A 131 -9.26 -6.64 9.24
CA ASP A 131 -10.31 -7.57 9.63
C ASP A 131 -10.48 -8.62 8.54
N LEU A 132 -10.16 -9.87 8.87
CA LEU A 132 -10.30 -11.05 8.03
C LEU A 132 -11.65 -11.70 8.29
N LYS A 133 -12.45 -11.91 7.27
CA LYS A 133 -13.82 -12.42 7.36
C LYS A 133 -13.86 -13.93 7.15
N TRP A 134 -14.57 -14.63 8.04
CA TRP A 134 -14.72 -16.10 8.07
C TRP A 134 -16.20 -16.47 8.19
N GLY A 135 -16.99 -16.27 7.14
CA GLY A 135 -18.45 -16.39 7.22
C GLY A 135 -19.04 -15.33 8.15
N SER A 136 -19.51 -15.74 9.33
CA SER A 136 -20.04 -14.83 10.37
C SER A 136 -18.98 -14.31 11.34
N ASP A 137 -17.79 -14.90 11.35
CA ASP A 137 -16.73 -14.59 12.30
C ASP A 137 -15.71 -13.62 11.67
N THR A 138 -14.93 -12.96 12.53
CA THR A 138 -13.85 -12.06 12.11
C THR A 138 -12.64 -12.28 13.01
N SER A 139 -11.47 -12.37 12.41
CA SER A 139 -10.18 -12.23 13.11
C SER A 139 -9.47 -10.97 12.62
N THR A 140 -8.50 -10.50 13.39
CA THR A 140 -7.80 -9.26 13.09
C THR A 140 -6.30 -9.49 13.08
N VAL A 141 -5.58 -8.87 12.13
CA VAL A 141 -4.12 -8.75 12.14
C VAL A 141 -3.73 -7.28 12.16
N LEU A 142 -2.63 -6.94 12.83
CA LEU A 142 -2.09 -5.58 12.87
C LEU A 142 -1.06 -5.40 11.76
N VAL A 143 -1.16 -4.27 11.04
CA VAL A 143 -0.30 -3.94 9.90
C VAL A 143 0.39 -2.60 10.12
N ARG A 144 1.71 -2.57 9.93
CA ARG A 144 2.50 -1.36 9.86
C ARG A 144 2.83 -1.05 8.41
N TYR A 145 2.53 0.16 7.97
CA TYR A 145 2.76 0.62 6.60
C TYR A 145 3.64 1.87 6.59
N SER A 146 4.71 1.87 5.81
CA SER A 146 5.57 3.03 5.60
C SER A 146 4.98 3.96 4.55
N ASN A 147 4.65 5.19 4.94
CA ASN A 147 4.23 6.22 3.98
C ASN A 147 5.36 6.68 3.05
N VAL A 148 6.61 6.53 3.48
CA VAL A 148 7.79 6.95 2.71
C VAL A 148 8.09 5.93 1.63
N ASP A 149 8.17 4.65 2.00
CA ASP A 149 8.53 3.56 1.09
C ASP A 149 7.32 2.98 0.37
N GLN A 150 6.12 3.30 0.84
CA GLN A 150 4.82 2.81 0.34
C GLN A 150 4.69 1.28 0.36
N VAL A 151 5.23 0.65 1.41
CA VAL A 151 5.19 -0.80 1.63
C VAL A 151 4.77 -1.15 3.05
N ILE A 152 4.29 -2.36 3.23
CA ILE A 152 4.03 -2.97 4.53
C ILE A 152 5.39 -3.31 5.17
N THR A 153 5.61 -2.84 6.39
CA THR A 153 6.85 -3.03 7.15
C THR A 153 6.71 -4.00 8.31
N GLY A 154 5.52 -4.52 8.54
CA GLY A 154 5.29 -5.57 9.55
C GLY A 154 3.83 -5.99 9.61
N ILE A 155 3.63 -7.24 9.97
CA ILE A 155 2.35 -7.89 10.25
C ILE A 155 2.48 -8.59 11.59
N SER A 156 1.48 -8.52 12.45
CA SER A 156 1.51 -9.15 13.78
C SER A 156 0.10 -9.45 14.29
N ASP A 157 0.02 -10.32 15.30
CA ASP A 157 -1.23 -10.53 16.02
C ASP A 157 -1.59 -9.32 16.88
N PRO A 158 -2.89 -9.10 17.17
CA PRO A 158 -3.32 -8.15 18.19
C PRO A 158 -2.76 -8.55 19.57
N SER A 159 -2.27 -7.58 20.33
CA SER A 159 -1.74 -7.76 21.69
C SER A 159 -2.84 -7.85 22.73
#